data_b8871f6cbd38f2a2b801a7ae3e834e60
#
_entry.id   b8871f6cbd38f2a2b801a7ae3e834e60
#
_cell.length_a   1.000
_cell.length_b   1.000
_cell.length_c   1.000
_cell.angle_alpha   90.00
_cell.angle_beta   90.00
_cell.angle_gamma   90.00
#
_symmetry.space_group_name_H-M   'P 1'
#
loop_
_entity.id
_entity.type
_entity.pdbx_description
1 polymer ?
#
loop_
_entity_poly.entity_id
_entity_poly.type
_entity_poly.pdbx_seq_one_letter_code
_entity_poly.pdbx_strand_id
1 'polypeptide(L)'
;MRRVPMPDYESAYRDFKWDIPKTFNFGADVVDQWATDPDRLALIWCNYEGAEARYTYADIARLTSQFANLMTTKGVCKGDRVVVILP
;
A
#
# COMPACT_ATOMS: atom_id res chain seq x y z
N MET A 1 -11.64 -13.88 -3.61
CA MET A 1 -11.17 -12.71 -4.39
C MET A 1 -12.13 -12.50 -5.56
N ARG A 2 -12.77 -11.35 -5.60
CA ARG A 2 -13.67 -11.01 -6.70
C ARG A 2 -12.83 -10.69 -7.92
N ARG A 3 -12.91 -11.53 -8.95
CA ARG A 3 -12.32 -11.19 -10.24
C ARG A 3 -13.19 -10.12 -10.88
N VAL A 4 -12.66 -8.93 -11.04
CA VAL A 4 -13.26 -7.92 -11.92
C VAL A 4 -13.07 -8.45 -13.33
N PRO A 5 -14.15 -8.65 -14.13
CA PRO A 5 -13.99 -9.07 -15.51
C PRO A 5 -13.16 -7.99 -16.22
N MET A 6 -12.02 -8.40 -16.79
CA MET A 6 -11.20 -7.52 -17.60
C MET A 6 -11.94 -7.29 -18.92
N PRO A 7 -12.18 -6.05 -19.32
CA PRO A 7 -12.64 -5.78 -20.67
C PRO A 7 -11.59 -6.24 -21.69
N ASP A 8 -11.97 -6.41 -22.94
CA ASP A 8 -10.98 -6.70 -23.97
C ASP A 8 -9.95 -5.56 -24.04
N TYR A 9 -8.75 -5.88 -24.50
CA TYR A 9 -7.63 -4.93 -24.50
C TYR A 9 -7.94 -3.64 -25.26
N GLU A 10 -8.54 -3.76 -26.45
CA GLU A 10 -8.82 -2.60 -27.31
C GLU A 10 -9.80 -1.63 -26.67
N SER A 11 -10.87 -2.14 -26.07
CA SER A 11 -11.84 -1.33 -25.35
C SER A 11 -11.22 -0.68 -24.11
N ALA A 12 -10.45 -1.43 -23.33
CA ALA A 12 -9.78 -0.92 -22.14
C ALA A 12 -8.78 0.18 -22.49
N TYR A 13 -8.00 0.00 -23.55
CA TYR A 13 -7.01 0.97 -24.01
C TYR A 13 -7.67 2.26 -24.50
N ARG A 14 -8.71 2.13 -25.33
CA ARG A 14 -9.43 3.28 -25.90
C ARG A 14 -10.17 4.10 -24.86
N ASP A 15 -10.84 3.42 -23.91
CA ASP A 15 -11.76 4.04 -22.97
C ASP A 15 -11.09 4.42 -21.64
N PHE A 16 -9.81 4.07 -21.45
CA PHE A 16 -9.07 4.39 -20.24
C PHE A 16 -8.92 5.90 -20.04
N LYS A 17 -9.26 6.36 -18.85
CA LYS A 17 -9.06 7.74 -18.41
C LYS A 17 -8.50 7.73 -16.99
N TRP A 18 -7.54 8.60 -16.73
CA TRP A 18 -7.07 8.85 -15.39
C TRP A 18 -8.13 9.57 -14.56
N ASP A 19 -8.52 8.97 -13.46
CA ASP A 19 -9.35 9.61 -12.44
C ASP A 19 -8.46 9.89 -11.21
N ILE A 20 -7.89 11.11 -11.21
CA ILE A 20 -6.95 11.52 -10.17
C ILE A 20 -7.65 12.49 -9.23
N PRO A 21 -7.90 12.12 -7.96
CA PRO A 21 -8.49 13.03 -6.98
C PRO A 21 -7.55 14.21 -6.68
N LYS A 22 -8.09 15.34 -6.25
CA LYS A 22 -7.30 16.53 -5.89
C LYS A 22 -6.34 16.26 -4.74
N THR A 23 -6.74 15.43 -3.80
CA THR A 23 -5.91 14.98 -2.68
C THR A 23 -5.95 13.48 -2.61
N PHE A 24 -4.79 12.86 -2.48
CA PHE A 24 -4.67 11.42 -2.39
C PHE A 24 -3.50 11.04 -1.47
N ASN A 25 -3.77 10.12 -0.56
CA ASN A 25 -2.75 9.52 0.30
C ASN A 25 -2.90 8.01 0.21
N PHE A 26 -1.93 7.33 -0.36
CA PHE A 26 -1.98 5.88 -0.56
C PHE A 26 -2.22 5.11 0.75
N GLY A 27 -1.59 5.53 1.85
CA GLY A 27 -1.79 4.89 3.14
C GLY A 27 -3.23 4.98 3.62
N ALA A 28 -3.82 6.17 3.60
CA ALA A 28 -5.19 6.41 4.07
C ALA A 28 -6.25 5.94 3.07
N ASP A 29 -6.06 6.22 1.80
CA ASP A 29 -7.09 6.00 0.77
C ASP A 29 -7.10 4.56 0.23
N VAL A 30 -6.00 3.84 0.36
CA VAL A 30 -5.89 2.44 -0.10
C VAL A 30 -5.65 1.49 1.07
N VAL A 31 -4.51 1.61 1.76
CA VAL A 31 -4.10 0.63 2.78
C VAL A 31 -5.10 0.58 3.93
N ASP A 32 -5.48 1.72 4.49
CA ASP A 32 -6.40 1.78 5.62
C ASP A 32 -7.81 1.30 5.22
N GLN A 33 -8.23 1.55 3.99
CA GLN A 33 -9.51 1.06 3.47
C GLN A 33 -9.53 -0.48 3.37
N TRP A 34 -8.47 -1.08 2.86
CA TRP A 34 -8.35 -2.53 2.78
C TRP A 34 -8.14 -3.18 4.16
N ALA A 35 -7.58 -2.46 5.11
CA ALA A 35 -7.38 -2.91 6.48
C ALA A 35 -8.68 -3.06 7.29
N THR A 36 -9.81 -2.61 6.76
CA THR A 36 -11.13 -2.84 7.38
C THR A 36 -11.51 -4.32 7.41
N ASP A 37 -10.96 -5.13 6.50
CA ASP A 37 -10.99 -6.59 6.57
C ASP A 37 -9.70 -7.08 7.26
N PRO A 38 -9.76 -7.57 8.51
CA PRO A 38 -8.58 -7.93 9.29
C PRO A 38 -7.79 -9.10 8.73
N ASP A 39 -8.39 -9.91 7.87
CA ASP A 39 -7.79 -11.13 7.33
C ASP A 39 -7.24 -10.96 5.89
N ARG A 40 -7.40 -9.77 5.31
CA ARG A 40 -6.97 -9.54 3.93
C ARG A 40 -5.46 -9.49 3.80
N LEU A 41 -4.90 -10.42 3.05
CA LEU A 41 -3.46 -10.53 2.82
C LEU A 41 -2.96 -9.37 1.95
N ALA A 42 -1.90 -8.70 2.41
CA ALA A 42 -1.25 -7.59 1.69
C ALA A 42 0.12 -7.98 1.14
N LEU A 43 0.92 -8.72 1.89
CA LEU A 43 2.31 -8.99 1.58
C LEU A 43 2.70 -10.40 2.02
N ILE A 44 3.39 -11.11 1.14
CA ILE A 44 4.11 -12.34 1.45
C ILE A 44 5.59 -12.08 1.22
N TRP A 45 6.37 -12.23 2.29
CA TRP A 45 7.82 -12.17 2.23
C TRP A 45 8.38 -13.57 2.32
N CYS A 46 9.40 -13.87 1.54
CA CYS A 46 10.15 -15.12 1.65
C CYS A 46 11.62 -14.89 1.32
N ASN A 47 12.47 -15.79 1.79
CA ASN A 47 13.90 -15.80 1.46
C ASN A 47 14.31 -17.14 0.83
N TYR A 48 15.55 -17.20 0.38
CA TYR A 48 16.08 -18.41 -0.26
C TYR A 48 16.28 -19.60 0.70
N GLU A 49 16.25 -19.36 2.01
CA GLU A 49 16.35 -20.40 3.03
C GLU A 49 15.00 -21.05 3.36
N GLY A 50 13.92 -20.56 2.74
CA GLY A 50 12.57 -21.09 2.93
C GLY A 50 11.79 -20.42 4.07
N ALA A 51 12.32 -19.37 4.70
CA ALA A 51 11.55 -18.59 5.65
C ALA A 51 10.46 -17.78 4.93
N GLU A 52 9.29 -17.70 5.53
CA GLU A 52 8.15 -16.98 5.00
C GLU A 52 7.49 -16.16 6.10
N ALA A 53 7.04 -14.97 5.75
CA ALA A 53 6.20 -14.12 6.60
C ALA A 53 5.03 -13.58 5.80
N ARG A 54 3.86 -13.49 6.43
CA ARG A 54 2.62 -12.99 5.83
C ARG A 54 2.13 -11.80 6.62
N TYR A 55 1.75 -10.75 5.90
CA TYR A 55 1.23 -9.52 6.49
C TYR A 55 -0.12 -9.20 5.88
N THR A 56 -1.10 -8.96 6.73
CA THR A 56 -2.41 -8.45 6.31
C THR A 56 -2.35 -6.94 6.08
N TYR A 57 -3.37 -6.38 5.43
CA TYR A 57 -3.49 -4.92 5.33
C TYR A 57 -3.62 -4.27 6.71
N ALA A 58 -4.27 -4.93 7.66
CA ALA A 58 -4.33 -4.46 9.05
C ALA A 58 -2.94 -4.38 9.69
N ASP A 59 -2.06 -5.36 9.46
CA ASP A 59 -0.67 -5.31 9.90
C ASP A 59 0.09 -4.14 9.28
N ILE A 60 -0.06 -3.95 7.97
CA ILE A 60 0.60 -2.84 7.25
C ILE A 60 0.10 -1.49 7.76
N ALA A 61 -1.21 -1.32 7.96
CA ALA A 61 -1.79 -0.09 8.50
C ALA A 61 -1.20 0.24 9.88
N ARG A 62 -1.08 -0.76 10.76
CA ARG A 62 -0.46 -0.61 12.08
C ARG A 62 1.01 -0.21 11.97
N LEU A 63 1.78 -0.89 11.15
CA LEU A 63 3.22 -0.63 10.98
C LEU A 63 3.48 0.74 10.35
N THR A 64 2.71 1.14 9.36
CA THR A 64 2.84 2.47 8.73
C THR A 64 2.49 3.59 9.70
N SER A 65 1.48 3.41 10.54
CA SER A 65 1.13 4.37 11.59
C SER A 65 2.24 4.50 12.64
N GLN A 66 2.84 3.39 13.05
CA GLN A 66 4.00 3.40 13.96
C GLN A 66 5.19 4.11 13.33
N PHE A 67 5.46 3.87 12.05
CA PHE A 67 6.54 4.53 11.33
C PHE A 67 6.29 6.04 11.19
N ALA A 68 5.07 6.44 10.88
CA ALA A 68 4.69 7.85 10.81
C ALA A 68 4.90 8.56 12.16
N ASN A 69 4.53 7.93 13.27
CA ASN A 69 4.76 8.45 14.60
C ASN A 69 6.26 8.58 14.92
N LEU A 70 7.06 7.60 14.50
CA LEU A 70 8.52 7.67 14.66
C LEU A 70 9.11 8.85 13.87
N MET A 71 8.69 9.04 12.62
CA MET A 71 9.13 10.16 11.78
C MET A 71 8.78 11.51 12.43
N THR A 72 7.57 11.65 12.94
CA THR A 72 7.13 12.85 13.64
C THR A 72 7.99 13.12 14.89
N THR A 73 8.27 12.08 15.69
CA THR A 73 9.13 12.18 16.87
C THR A 73 10.56 12.60 16.51
N LYS A 74 11.06 12.19 15.34
CA LYS A 74 12.39 12.57 14.83
C LYS A 74 12.41 13.95 14.18
N GLY A 75 11.29 14.67 14.14
CA GLY A 75 11.19 16.02 13.59
C GLY A 75 11.05 16.08 12.07
N VAL A 76 10.73 14.98 11.41
CA VAL A 76 10.46 14.96 9.96
C VAL A 76 9.15 15.69 9.67
N CYS A 77 9.20 16.69 8.80
CA CYS A 77 8.09 17.55 8.44
C CYS A 77 7.77 17.46 6.95
N LYS A 78 6.61 18.02 6.58
CA LYS A 78 6.23 18.15 5.17
C LYS A 78 7.31 18.89 4.38
N GLY A 79 7.71 18.32 3.25
CA GLY A 79 8.77 18.86 2.39
C GLY A 79 10.15 18.29 2.66
N ASP A 80 10.34 17.58 3.76
CA ASP A 80 11.59 16.88 4.04
C ASP A 80 11.80 15.70 3.08
N ARG A 81 13.05 15.40 2.84
CA ARG A 81 13.45 14.30 1.96
C ARG A 81 13.89 13.10 2.80
N VAL A 82 13.32 11.95 2.50
CA VAL A 82 13.70 10.67 3.12
C VAL A 82 14.24 9.75 2.03
N VAL A 83 15.42 9.19 2.26
CA VAL A 83 16.04 8.21 1.37
C VAL A 83 15.97 6.84 2.01
N VAL A 84 15.48 5.86 1.27
CA VAL A 84 15.42 4.46 1.71
C VAL A 84 16.34 3.62 0.84
N ILE A 85 17.28 2.92 1.49
CA ILE A 85 18.22 2.00 0.82
C ILE A 85 18.05 0.65 1.47
N LEU A 86 17.56 -0.31 0.70
CA LEU A 86 17.32 -1.68 1.15
C LEU A 86 18.26 -2.65 0.41
N PRO A 87 18.70 -3.75 1.08
CA PRO A 87 19.50 -4.79 0.44
C PRO A 87 18.71 -5.56 -0.62
#